data_1ffc6d87ecb571cd87f59870411c8a39
#
_entry.id   1ffc6d87ecb571cd87f59870411c8a39
#
_cell.length_a   1.000
_cell.length_b   1.000
_cell.length_c   1.000
_cell.angle_alpha   90.00
_cell.angle_beta   90.00
_cell.angle_gamma   90.00
#
_symmetry.space_group_name_H-M   'P 1'
#
loop_
_entity.id
_entity.type
_entity.pdbx_description
1 polymer ?
#
loop_
_entity_poly.entity_id
_entity_poly.type
_entity_poly.pdbx_seq_one_letter_code
_entity_poly.pdbx_strand_id
1 'polypeptide(L)'
;MAELWLAQKSIILYNRKVLLIQRSNYASGENDWEIPGGGLRFGEDLLEGLHREIREETGLSVYGEKLLYAMTALVSPQRQIVGLTYLSYADSDEVTLSHEHKDYVWASRKQLVELLNKPMLDDFEKHSILDILDID
;
A
#
# COMPACT_ATOMS: atom_id res chain seq x y z
N MET A 1 22.39 -14.42 9.02
CA MET A 1 21.52 -14.14 10.18
C MET A 1 20.11 -13.85 9.69
N ALA A 2 19.11 -14.43 10.35
CA ALA A 2 17.72 -14.22 9.96
C ALA A 2 17.25 -12.81 10.34
N GLU A 3 16.44 -12.21 9.49
CA GLU A 3 15.86 -10.87 9.72
C GLU A 3 14.34 -10.95 9.59
N LEU A 4 13.67 -10.24 10.46
CA LEU A 4 12.22 -10.07 10.43
C LEU A 4 11.92 -8.58 10.25
N TRP A 5 11.26 -8.24 9.16
CA TRP A 5 10.88 -6.84 8.86
C TRP A 5 9.37 -6.71 8.92
N LEU A 6 8.90 -5.56 9.37
CA LEU A 6 7.49 -5.22 9.35
C LEU A 6 7.24 -4.10 8.36
N ALA A 7 6.33 -4.32 7.44
CA ALA A 7 5.91 -3.34 6.46
C ALA A 7 4.40 -3.13 6.56
N GLN A 8 3.97 -1.91 6.32
CA GLN A 8 2.55 -1.53 6.38
C GLN A 8 2.15 -0.82 5.11
N LYS A 9 0.97 -1.14 4.61
CA LYS A 9 0.40 -0.47 3.44
C LYS A 9 -1.05 -0.14 3.71
N SER A 10 -1.60 0.82 2.96
CA SER A 10 -3.00 1.18 3.10
C SER A 10 -3.70 1.29 1.75
N ILE A 11 -4.90 0.72 1.70
CA ILE A 11 -5.87 1.02 0.65
C ILE A 11 -6.45 2.38 1.02
N ILE A 12 -6.12 3.41 0.23
CA ILE A 12 -6.52 4.78 0.51
C ILE A 12 -7.70 5.13 -0.39
N LEU A 13 -8.82 5.47 0.23
CA LEU A 13 -10.03 5.84 -0.50
C LEU A 13 -10.19 7.37 -0.57
N TYR A 14 -10.56 7.87 -1.74
CA TYR A 14 -11.02 9.22 -1.94
C TYR A 14 -12.05 9.21 -3.07
N ASN A 15 -13.20 9.77 -2.82
CA ASN A 15 -14.28 9.88 -3.82
C ASN A 15 -14.59 8.53 -4.51
N ARG A 16 -14.68 7.46 -3.71
CA ARG A 16 -15.01 6.09 -4.13
C ARG A 16 -13.98 5.46 -5.09
N LYS A 17 -12.73 5.91 -4.99
CA LYS A 17 -11.61 5.37 -5.78
C LYS A 17 -10.43 5.05 -4.87
N VAL A 18 -9.57 4.16 -5.31
CA VAL A 18 -8.40 3.69 -4.56
C VAL A 18 -7.13 4.24 -5.21
N LEU A 19 -6.24 4.78 -4.38
CA LEU A 19 -4.95 5.25 -4.89
C LEU A 19 -4.03 4.07 -5.20
N LEU A 20 -3.58 4.00 -6.45
CA LEU A 20 -2.50 3.12 -6.87
C LEU A 20 -1.32 3.97 -7.34
N ILE A 21 -0.12 3.54 -7.00
CA ILE A 21 1.12 4.20 -7.41
C ILE A 21 2.00 3.20 -8.16
N GLN A 22 2.68 3.67 -9.19
CA GLN A 22 3.50 2.83 -10.05
C GLN A 22 4.98 3.01 -9.73
N ARG A 23 5.67 1.91 -9.47
CA ARG A 23 7.09 1.93 -9.12
C ARG A 23 7.92 2.44 -10.30
N SER A 24 8.93 3.26 -9.95
CA SER A 24 9.85 3.82 -10.94
C SER A 24 10.88 2.78 -11.37
N ASN A 25 11.67 3.14 -12.40
CA ASN A 25 12.73 2.29 -12.92
C ASN A 25 13.91 2.11 -11.95
N TYR A 26 13.94 2.89 -10.87
CA TYR A 26 15.02 2.82 -9.88
C TYR A 26 14.71 1.87 -8.73
N ALA A 27 13.45 1.41 -8.62
CA ALA A 27 13.00 0.60 -7.50
C ALA A 27 12.84 -0.86 -7.93
N SER A 28 13.02 -1.78 -6.99
CA SER A 28 12.69 -3.19 -7.19
C SER A 28 11.20 -3.31 -7.52
N GLY A 29 10.83 -4.20 -8.47
CA GLY A 29 9.45 -4.30 -8.94
C GLY A 29 9.08 -3.21 -9.93
N GLU A 30 10.04 -2.81 -10.77
CA GLU A 30 9.86 -1.78 -11.80
C GLU A 30 8.54 -1.95 -12.56
N ASN A 31 7.81 -0.82 -12.70
CA ASN A 31 6.51 -0.72 -13.35
C ASN A 31 5.33 -1.37 -12.62
N ASP A 32 5.55 -2.03 -11.49
CA ASP A 32 4.45 -2.58 -10.70
C ASP A 32 3.57 -1.48 -10.13
N TRP A 33 2.26 -1.71 -10.17
CA TRP A 33 1.28 -0.88 -9.50
C TRP A 33 0.99 -1.47 -8.13
N GLU A 34 1.00 -0.62 -7.11
CA GLU A 34 0.83 -1.04 -5.72
C GLU A 34 0.07 0.00 -4.91
N ILE A 35 -0.34 -0.36 -3.70
CA ILE A 35 -0.88 0.60 -2.74
C ILE A 35 0.28 1.20 -1.93
N PRO A 36 0.14 2.44 -1.43
CA PRO A 36 1.21 3.12 -0.68
C PRO A 36 1.50 2.50 0.68
N GLY A 37 2.73 2.67 1.13
CA GLY A 37 3.20 2.24 2.44
C GLY A 37 4.66 1.87 2.41
N GLY A 38 5.16 1.33 3.53
CA GLY A 38 6.56 0.92 3.63
C GLY A 38 6.92 0.38 4.99
N GLY A 39 8.21 0.29 5.24
CA GLY A 39 8.74 -0.33 6.46
C GLY A 39 8.57 0.51 7.70
N LEU A 40 8.25 -0.16 8.80
CA LEU A 40 8.24 0.45 10.13
C LEU A 40 9.69 0.64 10.59
N ARG A 41 10.00 1.81 11.13
CA ARG A 41 11.30 2.08 11.75
C ARG A 41 11.28 1.66 13.20
N PHE A 42 12.44 1.20 13.69
CA PHE A 42 12.57 0.85 15.09
C PHE A 42 12.16 2.05 15.96
N GLY A 43 11.30 1.79 16.94
CA GLY A 43 10.82 2.81 17.87
C GLY A 43 9.60 3.58 17.44
N GLU A 44 9.16 3.43 16.19
CA GLU A 44 7.92 4.05 15.74
C GLU A 44 6.69 3.29 16.21
N ASP A 45 5.63 4.02 16.55
CA ASP A 45 4.30 3.44 16.69
C ASP A 45 3.78 3.04 15.31
N LEU A 46 2.90 2.03 15.25
CA LEU A 46 2.39 1.52 13.97
C LEU A 46 1.76 2.61 13.09
N LEU A 47 0.83 3.38 13.64
CA LEU A 47 0.14 4.40 12.83
C LEU A 47 1.06 5.57 12.48
N GLU A 48 2.00 5.94 13.35
CA GLU A 48 3.00 6.96 13.04
C GLU A 48 3.83 6.54 11.83
N GLY A 49 4.28 5.28 11.80
CA GLY A 49 5.06 4.75 10.68
C GLY A 49 4.27 4.70 9.40
N LEU A 50 3.01 4.27 9.46
CA LEU A 50 2.13 4.24 8.30
C LEU A 50 1.93 5.64 7.72
N HIS A 51 1.59 6.61 8.57
CA HIS A 51 1.38 7.99 8.14
C HIS A 51 2.64 8.61 7.55
N ARG A 52 3.79 8.32 8.14
CA ARG A 52 5.08 8.81 7.63
C ARG A 52 5.34 8.27 6.23
N GLU A 53 5.20 6.97 6.01
CA GLU A 53 5.43 6.37 4.70
C GLU A 53 4.47 6.90 3.64
N ILE A 54 3.18 7.00 3.97
CA ILE A 54 2.19 7.53 3.03
C ILE A 54 2.52 8.98 2.67
N ARG A 55 2.90 9.79 3.65
CA ARG A 55 3.26 11.19 3.39
C ARG A 55 4.52 11.31 2.53
N GLU A 56 5.52 10.47 2.80
CA GLU A 56 6.76 10.47 2.02
C GLU A 56 6.50 10.05 0.56
N GLU A 57 5.64 9.07 0.34
CA GLU A 57 5.38 8.54 -1.00
C GLU A 57 4.36 9.34 -1.80
N THR A 58 3.39 9.94 -1.14
CA THR A 58 2.22 10.54 -1.83
C THR A 58 1.92 11.98 -1.44
N GLY A 59 2.51 12.47 -0.37
CA GLY A 59 2.17 13.79 0.17
C GLY A 59 0.84 13.85 0.90
N LEU A 60 0.11 12.74 0.98
CA LEU A 60 -1.23 12.72 1.56
C LEU A 60 -1.21 12.54 3.07
N SER A 61 -2.21 13.12 3.73
CA SER A 61 -2.58 12.80 5.10
C SER A 61 -3.81 11.91 5.06
N VAL A 62 -3.80 10.84 5.83
CA VAL A 62 -4.90 9.87 5.87
C VAL A 62 -5.48 9.77 7.28
N TYR A 63 -6.70 9.27 7.36
CA TYR A 63 -7.43 9.13 8.62
C TYR A 63 -8.36 7.91 8.56
N GLY A 64 -8.91 7.54 9.73
CA GLY A 64 -9.91 6.47 9.82
C GLY A 64 -9.35 5.09 9.56
N GLU A 65 -8.08 4.86 9.92
CA GLU A 65 -7.39 3.62 9.65
C GLU A 65 -8.08 2.42 10.30
N LYS A 66 -8.24 1.37 9.50
CA LYS A 66 -8.76 0.09 9.96
C LYS A 66 -7.87 -1.02 9.42
N LEU A 67 -7.36 -1.87 10.30
CA LEU A 67 -6.57 -3.03 9.89
C LEU A 67 -7.48 -4.04 9.21
N LEU A 68 -7.17 -4.41 7.97
CA LEU A 68 -7.95 -5.36 7.20
C LEU A 68 -7.39 -6.77 7.29
N TYR A 69 -6.08 -6.93 7.09
CA TYR A 69 -5.45 -8.24 7.19
C TYR A 69 -3.94 -8.11 7.40
N ALA A 70 -3.35 -9.19 7.84
CA ALA A 70 -1.91 -9.32 7.98
C ALA A 70 -1.45 -10.54 7.17
N MET A 71 -0.19 -10.53 6.74
CA MET A 71 0.39 -11.62 5.98
C MET A 71 1.87 -11.74 6.28
N THR A 72 2.46 -12.86 5.90
CA THR A 72 3.90 -13.03 5.94
C THR A 72 4.41 -13.54 4.60
N ALA A 73 5.64 -13.19 4.27
CA ALA A 73 6.31 -13.69 3.07
C ALA A 73 7.80 -13.82 3.32
N LEU A 74 8.40 -14.89 2.79
CA LEU A 74 9.86 -15.02 2.74
C LEU A 74 10.34 -14.36 1.46
N VAL A 75 11.17 -13.31 1.59
CA VAL A 75 11.75 -12.64 0.41
C VAL A 75 13.13 -13.18 0.10
N SER A 76 13.75 -13.88 1.04
CA SER A 76 14.99 -14.64 0.87
C SER A 76 15.04 -15.69 1.99
N PRO A 77 16.00 -16.64 1.95
CA PRO A 77 16.14 -17.63 3.04
C PRO A 77 16.35 -17.04 4.42
N GLN A 78 16.83 -15.78 4.50
CA GLN A 78 17.13 -15.14 5.78
C GLN A 78 16.23 -13.94 6.06
N ARG A 79 15.31 -13.56 5.16
CA ARG A 79 14.47 -12.39 5.37
C ARG A 79 13.00 -12.74 5.23
N GLN A 80 12.25 -12.48 6.28
CA GLN A 80 10.81 -12.63 6.32
C GLN A 80 10.16 -11.27 6.55
N ILE A 81 9.08 -10.99 5.82
CA ILE A 81 8.30 -9.76 6.01
C ILE A 81 6.98 -10.13 6.67
N VAL A 82 6.62 -9.35 7.69
CA VAL A 82 5.25 -9.29 8.23
C VAL A 82 4.61 -8.08 7.60
N GLY A 83 3.53 -8.26 6.86
CA GLY A 83 2.81 -7.19 6.20
C GLY A 83 1.48 -6.92 6.87
N LEU A 84 1.16 -5.65 7.09
CA LEU A 84 -0.13 -5.20 7.59
C LEU A 84 -0.77 -4.34 6.52
N THR A 85 -2.03 -4.64 6.17
CA THR A 85 -2.79 -3.87 5.18
C THR A 85 -3.99 -3.23 5.83
N TYR A 86 -4.05 -1.90 5.69
CA TYR A 86 -5.11 -1.06 6.27
C TYR A 86 -6.03 -0.52 5.19
N LEU A 87 -7.19 -0.09 5.63
CA LEU A 87 -8.07 0.80 4.88
C LEU A 87 -7.98 2.18 5.54
N SER A 88 -7.85 3.23 4.74
CA SER A 88 -7.85 4.60 5.25
C SER A 88 -8.48 5.53 4.23
N TYR A 89 -8.66 6.79 4.62
CA TYR A 89 -9.30 7.80 3.78
C TYR A 89 -8.39 9.01 3.66
N ALA A 90 -8.31 9.58 2.46
CA ALA A 90 -7.62 10.84 2.22
C ALA A 90 -8.61 11.99 2.23
N ASP A 91 -8.15 13.18 2.66
CA ASP A 91 -8.96 14.40 2.62
C ASP A 91 -8.76 15.19 1.32
N SER A 92 -7.90 14.71 0.44
CA SER A 92 -7.54 15.34 -0.83
C SER A 92 -7.11 14.29 -1.83
N ASP A 93 -7.20 14.60 -3.11
CA ASP A 93 -6.69 13.75 -4.19
C ASP A 93 -5.35 14.26 -4.77
N GLU A 94 -4.78 15.29 -4.18
CA GLU A 94 -3.52 15.86 -4.66
C GLU A 94 -2.33 15.01 -4.23
N VAL A 95 -1.73 14.30 -5.19
CA VAL A 95 -0.62 13.40 -4.95
C VAL A 95 0.68 14.03 -5.44
N THR A 96 1.70 14.01 -4.57
CA THR A 96 3.07 14.39 -4.91
C THR A 96 3.96 13.17 -4.70
N LEU A 97 4.39 12.55 -5.78
CA LEU A 97 5.14 11.29 -5.70
C LEU A 97 6.60 11.53 -5.29
N SER A 98 7.16 10.57 -4.54
CA SER A 98 8.60 10.50 -4.31
C SER A 98 9.29 9.94 -5.57
N HIS A 99 10.62 9.92 -5.57
CA HIS A 99 11.40 9.38 -6.70
C HIS A 99 11.23 7.87 -6.90
N GLU A 100 10.69 7.17 -5.92
CA GLU A 100 10.48 5.72 -6.01
C GLU A 100 9.27 5.35 -6.88
N HIS A 101 8.42 6.31 -7.19
CA HIS A 101 7.21 6.10 -7.99
C HIS A 101 7.13 7.14 -9.10
N LYS A 102 6.66 6.73 -10.27
CA LYS A 102 6.64 7.58 -11.47
C LYS A 102 5.26 7.96 -11.95
N ASP A 103 4.21 7.32 -11.44
CA ASP A 103 2.85 7.60 -11.85
C ASP A 103 1.87 7.19 -10.75
N TYR A 104 0.66 7.72 -10.81
CA TYR A 104 -0.41 7.35 -9.90
C TYR A 104 -1.75 7.40 -10.60
N VAL A 105 -2.73 6.72 -10.03
CA VAL A 105 -4.11 6.76 -10.50
C VAL A 105 -5.04 6.56 -9.29
N TRP A 106 -6.13 7.28 -9.28
CA TRP A 106 -7.25 7.01 -8.39
C TRP A 106 -8.13 6.01 -9.12
N ALA A 107 -8.00 4.75 -8.74
CA ALA A 107 -8.51 3.61 -9.50
C ALA A 107 -9.96 3.28 -9.16
N SER A 108 -10.75 3.03 -10.20
CA SER A 108 -12.03 2.35 -10.07
C SER A 108 -11.79 0.85 -9.76
N ARG A 109 -12.84 0.11 -9.44
CA ARG A 109 -12.75 -1.34 -9.23
C ARG A 109 -12.10 -2.04 -10.42
N LYS A 110 -12.53 -1.71 -11.62
CA LYS A 110 -11.98 -2.30 -12.85
C LYS A 110 -10.49 -2.01 -13.00
N GLN A 111 -10.09 -0.76 -12.80
CA GLN A 111 -8.68 -0.37 -12.90
C GLN A 111 -7.83 -1.04 -11.81
N LEU A 112 -8.37 -1.17 -10.60
CA LEU A 112 -7.66 -1.84 -9.52
C LEU A 112 -7.36 -3.29 -9.88
N VAL A 113 -8.34 -4.01 -10.40
CA VAL A 113 -8.16 -5.41 -10.81
C VAL A 113 -7.19 -5.53 -11.99
N GLU A 114 -7.22 -4.59 -12.93
CA GLU A 114 -6.33 -4.63 -14.09
C GLU A 114 -4.89 -4.25 -13.78
N LEU A 115 -4.68 -3.30 -12.87
CA LEU A 115 -3.36 -2.69 -12.66
C LEU A 115 -2.58 -3.28 -11.48
N LEU A 116 -3.27 -3.61 -10.39
CA LEU A 116 -2.59 -4.02 -9.16
C LEU A 116 -1.71 -5.24 -9.40
N ASN A 117 -0.50 -5.24 -8.83
CA ASN A 117 0.40 -6.37 -8.98
C ASN A 117 -0.28 -7.65 -8.49
N LYS A 118 0.06 -8.77 -9.15
CA LYS A 118 -0.64 -10.03 -8.93
C LYS A 118 -0.55 -10.56 -7.50
N PRO A 119 0.61 -10.55 -6.83
CA PRO A 119 0.66 -11.04 -5.45
C PRO A 119 -0.29 -10.32 -4.51
N MET A 120 -0.41 -8.99 -4.66
CA MET A 120 -1.31 -8.20 -3.82
C MET A 120 -2.77 -8.43 -4.19
N LEU A 121 -3.07 -8.57 -5.49
CA LEU A 121 -4.42 -8.88 -5.94
C LEU A 121 -4.86 -10.25 -5.42
N ASP A 122 -3.96 -11.23 -5.41
CA ASP A 122 -4.23 -12.54 -4.85
C ASP A 122 -4.57 -12.45 -3.35
N ASP A 123 -3.86 -11.62 -2.60
CA ASP A 123 -4.16 -11.36 -1.19
C ASP A 123 -5.54 -10.69 -1.02
N PHE A 124 -5.86 -9.74 -1.89
CA PHE A 124 -7.18 -9.08 -1.86
C PHE A 124 -8.29 -10.10 -2.09
N GLU A 125 -8.11 -11.01 -3.03
CA GLU A 125 -9.10 -12.07 -3.30
C GLU A 125 -9.21 -13.03 -2.12
N LYS A 126 -8.08 -13.44 -1.56
CA LYS A 126 -8.04 -14.35 -0.40
C LYS A 126 -8.81 -13.80 0.80
N HIS A 127 -8.75 -12.50 1.02
CA HIS A 127 -9.37 -11.83 2.17
C HIS A 127 -10.69 -11.14 1.81
N SER A 128 -11.23 -11.36 0.63
CA SER A 128 -12.48 -10.79 0.14
C SER A 128 -12.51 -9.26 0.23
N ILE A 129 -11.36 -8.63 -0.03
CA ILE A 129 -11.21 -7.18 0.12
C ILE A 129 -12.11 -6.43 -0.85
N LEU A 130 -12.21 -6.89 -2.11
CA LEU A 130 -13.04 -6.20 -3.10
C LEU A 130 -14.51 -6.15 -2.72
N ASP A 131 -14.97 -7.11 -1.91
CA ASP A 131 -16.36 -7.18 -1.47
C ASP A 131 -16.68 -6.13 -0.41
N ILE A 132 -15.67 -5.65 0.34
CA ILE A 132 -15.89 -4.70 1.43
C ILE A 132 -15.58 -3.25 1.04
N LEU A 133 -14.96 -3.03 -0.13
CA LEU A 133 -14.61 -1.68 -0.57
C LEU A 133 -15.82 -0.99 -1.21
N ASP A 134 -16.12 0.22 -0.73
CA ASP A 134 -17.14 1.08 -1.31
C ASP A 134 -16.52 1.92 -2.43
N ILE A 135 -16.35 1.31 -3.59
CA ILE A 135 -15.69 1.93 -4.75
C ILE A 135 -16.50 1.73 -6.03
N ASP A 136 -16.31 2.64 -6.94
CA ASP A 136 -16.92 2.60 -8.28
C ASP A 136 -16.36 1.44 -9.12
#